data_4a2d218af89477aa8431da963da552a0
#
_entry.id   4a2d218af89477aa8431da963da552a0
#
_cell.length_a   1.000
_cell.length_b   1.000
_cell.length_c   1.000
_cell.angle_alpha   90.00
_cell.angle_beta   90.00
_cell.angle_gamma   90.00
#
_symmetry.space_group_name_H-M   'P 1'
#
loop_
_entity.id
_entity.type
_entity.pdbx_description
1 polymer ?
#
loop_
_entity_poly.entity_id
_entity_poly.type
_entity_poly.pdbx_seq_one_letter_code
_entity_poly.pdbx_strand_id
1 'polypeptide(L)' 'MMKDPVCGMQVSEQASGGKSEYQGKTYYFCSPACKSQFDKNPEKYAAK' A
#
# COMPACT_ATOMS: atom_id res chain seq x y z
N MET A 1 -3.78 -11.25 -5.54
CA MET A 1 -4.29 -9.90 -5.27
C MET A 1 -3.74 -9.38 -3.97
N MET A 2 -3.40 -8.13 -3.95
CA MET A 2 -2.82 -7.49 -2.76
C MET A 2 -3.87 -6.60 -2.12
N LYS A 3 -3.72 -6.39 -0.83
CA LYS A 3 -4.64 -5.53 -0.10
C LYS A 3 -3.95 -4.21 0.22
N ASP A 4 -4.66 -3.12 -0.06
CA ASP A 4 -4.18 -1.79 0.25
C ASP A 4 -4.16 -1.61 1.76
N PRO A 5 -2.98 -1.40 2.38
CA PRO A 5 -2.92 -1.27 3.84
C PRO A 5 -3.52 0.03 4.36
N VAL A 6 -3.72 1.00 3.50
CA VAL A 6 -4.29 2.29 3.90
C VAL A 6 -5.80 2.26 3.81
N CYS A 7 -6.34 1.90 2.65
CA CYS A 7 -7.79 1.87 2.47
C CYS A 7 -8.42 0.53 2.84
N GLY A 8 -7.64 -0.54 2.82
CA GLY A 8 -8.16 -1.87 3.11
C GLY A 8 -8.90 -2.53 1.96
N MET A 9 -8.80 -1.97 0.77
CA MET A 9 -9.45 -2.53 -0.40
C MET A 9 -8.49 -3.42 -1.16
N GLN A 10 -9.03 -4.40 -1.87
CA GLN A 10 -8.22 -5.29 -2.67
C GLN A 10 -7.75 -4.58 -3.93
N VAL A 11 -6.47 -4.75 -4.25
CA VAL A 11 -5.85 -4.11 -5.39
C VAL A 11 -5.06 -5.16 -6.15
N SER A 12 -5.18 -5.17 -7.47
CA SER A 12 -4.36 -6.08 -8.26
C SER A 12 -3.07 -5.39 -8.66
N GLU A 13 -2.03 -6.19 -8.85
CA GLU A 13 -0.72 -5.65 -9.21
C GLU A 13 -0.79 -4.80 -10.48
N GLN A 14 -1.65 -5.22 -11.39
CA GLN A 14 -1.75 -4.55 -12.69
C GLN A 14 -2.59 -3.29 -12.63
N ALA A 15 -3.48 -3.21 -11.67
CA ALA A 15 -4.41 -2.09 -11.58
C ALA A 15 -4.15 -1.20 -10.36
N SER A 16 -2.97 -1.30 -9.78
CA SER A 16 -2.66 -0.50 -8.60
C SER A 16 -2.35 0.94 -8.99
N GLY A 17 -2.68 1.86 -8.10
CA GLY A 17 -2.35 3.26 -8.28
C GLY A 17 -0.95 3.61 -7.82
N GLY A 18 -0.28 2.67 -7.16
CA GLY A 18 1.08 2.88 -6.71
C GLY A 18 1.59 1.65 -6.00
N LYS A 19 2.88 1.61 -5.76
CA LYS A 19 3.53 0.48 -5.14
C LYS A 19 4.62 0.97 -4.21
N SER A 20 4.78 0.31 -3.07
CA SER A 20 5.84 0.66 -2.13
C SER A 20 6.38 -0.60 -1.49
N GLU A 21 7.65 -0.56 -1.10
CA GLU A 21 8.28 -1.70 -0.46
C GLU A 21 8.76 -1.29 0.93
N TYR A 22 8.44 -2.09 1.93
CA TYR A 22 8.78 -1.79 3.31
C TYR A 22 9.13 -3.09 4.04
N GLN A 23 10.32 -3.13 4.61
CA GLN A 23 10.81 -4.28 5.38
C GLN A 23 10.68 -5.60 4.62
N GLY A 24 11.05 -5.57 3.33
CA GLY A 24 11.04 -6.77 2.51
C GLY A 24 9.69 -7.19 2.00
N LYS A 25 8.66 -6.38 2.23
CA LYS A 25 7.31 -6.66 1.74
C LYS A 25 6.88 -5.59 0.75
N THR A 26 6.19 -6.02 -0.30
CA THR A 26 5.68 -5.10 -1.31
C THR A 26 4.22 -4.81 -1.04
N TYR A 27 3.87 -3.55 -1.06
CA TYR A 27 2.49 -3.10 -0.83
C TYR A 27 1.98 -2.38 -2.06
N TYR A 28 0.74 -2.65 -2.41
CA TYR A 28 0.08 -2.01 -3.55
C TYR A 28 -1.05 -1.14 -3.04
N PHE A 29 -1.31 -0.06 -3.74
CA PHE A 29 -2.28 0.93 -3.29
C PHE A 29 -3.31 1.20 -4.38
N CYS A 30 -4.53 1.50 -3.96
CA CYS A 30 -5.61 1.76 -4.90
C CYS A 30 -5.43 3.11 -5.61
N SER A 31 -4.67 4.01 -5.00
CA SER A 31 -4.45 5.32 -5.60
C SER A 31 -3.14 5.91 -5.08
N PRO A 32 -2.58 6.92 -5.78
CA PRO A 32 -1.37 7.59 -5.29
C PRO A 32 -1.55 8.25 -3.93
N ALA A 33 -2.77 8.65 -3.61
CA ALA A 33 -3.04 9.24 -2.30
C ALA A 33 -2.78 8.26 -1.18
N CYS A 34 -3.21 7.01 -1.36
CA CYS A 34 -2.96 5.97 -0.38
C CYS A 34 -1.47 5.68 -0.25
N LYS A 35 -0.76 5.68 -1.37
CA LYS A 35 0.68 5.49 -1.34
C LYS A 35 1.37 6.59 -0.54
N SER A 36 0.95 7.83 -0.73
CA SER A 36 1.51 8.96 0.00
C SER A 36 1.26 8.83 1.49
N GLN A 37 0.08 8.40 1.87
CA GLN A 37 -0.24 8.19 3.28
C GLN A 37 0.65 7.11 3.88
N PHE A 38 0.84 6.03 3.14
CA PHE A 38 1.70 4.96 3.62
C PHE A 38 3.14 5.45 3.79
N ASP A 39 3.65 6.19 2.82
CA ASP A 39 5.03 6.68 2.87
C ASP A 39 5.27 7.62 4.04
N LYS A 40 4.25 8.34 4.46
CA LYS A 40 4.37 9.23 5.61
C LYS A 40 4.46 8.46 6.91
N ASN A 41 3.73 7.37 7.02
CA ASN A 41 3.70 6.57 8.25
C ASN A 41 3.65 5.08 7.93
N PRO A 42 4.73 4.53 7.35
CA PRO A 42 4.70 3.12 6.97
C PRO A 42 4.52 2.18 8.16
N GLU A 43 5.07 2.53 9.31
CA GLU A 43 4.95 1.71 10.49
C GLU A 43 3.50 1.57 10.94
N LYS A 44 2.73 2.63 10.78
CA LYS A 44 1.34 2.64 11.21
C LYS A 44 0.51 1.65 10.39
N TYR A 45 0.79 1.56 9.11
CA TYR A 45 -0.01 0.74 8.20
C TYR A 45 0.55 -0.66 8.01
N ALA A 46 1.87 -0.81 8.09
CA ALA A 46 2.52 -2.08 7.84
C ALA A 46 2.75 -2.91 9.09
N ALA A 47 2.81 -2.29 10.24
CA ALA A 47 3.10 -2.98 11.49
C ALA A 47 1.85 -3.59 12.09
N LYS A 48 1.49 -4.74 11.62
CA LYS A 48 0.31 -5.41 12.15
C LYS A 48 0.61 -6.81 12.60
#